data_f160e29bf285f3a36449cec5aa9576ac
#
_entry.id   f160e29bf285f3a36449cec5aa9576ac
#
_cell.length_a   1.000
_cell.length_b   1.000
_cell.length_c   1.000
_cell.angle_alpha   90.00
_cell.angle_beta   90.00
_cell.angle_gamma   90.00
#
_symmetry.space_group_name_H-M   'P 1'
#
loop_
_entity.id
_entity.type
_entity.pdbx_description
1 polymer ?
#
loop_
_entity_poly.entity_id
_entity_poly.type
_entity_poly.pdbx_seq_one_letter_code
_entity_poly.pdbx_strand_id
1 'polypeptide(L)'
;HAITDGEFRRSYWHLDFMWGFHGIEEVELDHGYFFHGEETTHGSIKVSGKISGENHPFVEHYKFVKQFEDENCIARQTMPAPAQLLAELYREENGKNTDAIYPDHEQLLQDIAAAYRTVIQELYAVGCRNIQFDDCTWGMIGDPNYQNFLKETNTKVEDVAAEYLRLNNLALENRPEGLTITTHVCRGNYHSTWASEGDYFTVAPFLLAQ
;
A
#
# COMPACT_ATOMS: atom_id res chain seq x y z
N HIS A 1 -16.52 -11.88 -13.71
CA HIS A 1 -15.59 -12.19 -12.62
C HIS A 1 -14.27 -11.45 -12.83
N ALA A 2 -13.43 -11.34 -11.77
CA ALA A 2 -12.06 -10.84 -11.88
C ALA A 2 -11.08 -11.97 -11.56
N ILE A 3 -9.95 -12.01 -12.29
CA ILE A 3 -8.82 -12.91 -12.04
C ILE A 3 -7.59 -12.09 -11.66
N THR A 4 -6.75 -12.64 -10.80
CA THR A 4 -5.47 -12.07 -10.37
C THR A 4 -4.36 -13.10 -10.54
N ASP A 5 -3.11 -12.72 -10.27
CA ASP A 5 -1.99 -13.66 -10.22
C ASP A 5 -2.00 -14.56 -8.96
N GLY A 6 -2.98 -14.36 -8.06
CA GLY A 6 -3.05 -15.05 -6.77
C GLY A 6 -1.90 -14.74 -5.84
N GLU A 7 -1.05 -13.78 -6.20
CA GLU A 7 0.13 -13.33 -5.45
C GLU A 7 1.20 -14.43 -5.26
N PHE A 8 1.11 -15.54 -5.99
CA PHE A 8 2.01 -16.69 -5.85
C PHE A 8 3.49 -16.39 -6.08
N ARG A 9 3.81 -15.27 -6.74
CA ARG A 9 5.20 -14.84 -6.97
C ARG A 9 5.74 -13.95 -5.88
N ARG A 10 4.89 -13.47 -4.95
CA ARG A 10 5.26 -12.53 -3.92
C ARG A 10 5.76 -13.25 -2.67
N SER A 11 6.87 -12.80 -2.12
CA SER A 11 7.32 -13.17 -0.78
C SER A 11 6.41 -12.53 0.27
N TYR A 12 6.07 -11.25 0.02
CA TYR A 12 5.09 -10.47 0.77
C TYR A 12 4.13 -9.78 -0.19
N TRP A 13 2.85 -9.76 0.14
CA TRP A 13 1.82 -9.18 -0.71
C TRP A 13 2.08 -7.70 -1.08
N HIS A 14 2.72 -6.94 -0.19
CA HIS A 14 2.98 -5.50 -0.33
C HIS A 14 4.46 -5.16 -0.61
N LEU A 15 5.42 -5.81 0.06
CA LEU A 15 6.83 -5.47 -0.07
C LEU A 15 7.36 -5.72 -1.49
N ASP A 16 6.98 -6.84 -2.12
CA ASP A 16 7.37 -7.13 -3.51
C ASP A 16 6.93 -6.03 -4.49
N PHE A 17 5.79 -5.37 -4.23
CA PHE A 17 5.41 -4.20 -5.00
C PHE A 17 6.29 -2.99 -4.64
N MET A 18 6.51 -2.72 -3.36
CA MET A 18 7.30 -1.57 -2.91
C MET A 18 8.75 -1.64 -3.40
N TRP A 19 9.36 -2.83 -3.42
CA TRP A 19 10.70 -3.07 -3.97
C TRP A 19 10.79 -2.79 -5.47
N GLY A 20 9.67 -2.76 -6.17
CA GLY A 20 9.59 -2.39 -7.59
C GLY A 20 9.78 -0.90 -7.87
N PHE A 21 9.66 -0.03 -6.87
CA PHE A 21 9.91 1.39 -7.05
C PHE A 21 11.40 1.72 -7.09
N HIS A 22 11.78 2.67 -7.94
CA HIS A 22 13.10 3.29 -7.84
C HIS A 22 13.20 4.07 -6.53
N GLY A 23 14.39 4.11 -5.95
CA GLY A 23 14.64 4.79 -4.67
C GLY A 23 14.18 4.02 -3.44
N ILE A 24 13.73 2.78 -3.60
CA ILE A 24 13.39 1.85 -2.52
C ILE A 24 14.32 0.64 -2.61
N GLU A 25 14.88 0.22 -1.48
CA GLU A 25 15.71 -0.98 -1.35
C GLU A 25 15.07 -1.97 -0.36
N GLU A 26 15.29 -3.26 -0.62
CA GLU A 26 14.96 -4.34 0.29
C GLU A 26 15.90 -4.33 1.49
N VAL A 27 15.34 -4.46 2.69
CA VAL A 27 16.09 -4.59 3.93
C VAL A 27 15.40 -5.59 4.85
N GLU A 28 16.13 -6.07 5.87
CA GLU A 28 15.58 -6.80 7.00
C GLU A 28 15.67 -5.93 8.26
N LEU A 29 14.63 -5.96 9.07
CA LEU A 29 14.58 -5.35 10.41
C LEU A 29 14.82 -6.41 11.48
N ASP A 30 14.90 -5.99 12.74
CA ASP A 30 15.06 -6.90 13.88
C ASP A 30 13.81 -7.73 14.15
N HIS A 31 12.64 -7.24 13.68
CA HIS A 31 11.33 -7.87 13.85
C HIS A 31 10.52 -7.87 12.57
N GLY A 32 9.68 -8.92 12.41
CA GLY A 32 8.65 -9.01 11.39
C GLY A 32 7.38 -8.25 11.76
N TYR A 33 6.29 -8.54 11.07
CA TYR A 33 4.97 -8.05 11.46
C TYR A 33 4.38 -8.97 12.52
N PHE A 34 3.78 -8.39 13.55
CA PHE A 34 3.13 -9.15 14.62
C PHE A 34 1.67 -9.42 14.27
N PHE A 35 1.32 -10.69 14.33
CA PHE A 35 -0.05 -11.20 14.25
C PHE A 35 -0.39 -11.84 15.59
N HIS A 36 -1.64 -12.24 15.81
CA HIS A 36 -2.07 -12.79 17.06
C HIS A 36 -1.38 -14.14 17.35
N GLY A 37 -0.29 -14.08 18.13
CA GLY A 37 0.53 -15.26 18.48
C GLY A 37 1.56 -15.68 17.43
N GLU A 38 1.71 -14.95 16.35
CA GLU A 38 2.62 -15.23 15.24
C GLU A 38 3.43 -13.99 14.87
N GLU A 39 4.62 -14.20 14.34
CA GLU A 39 5.48 -13.15 13.77
C GLU A 39 5.91 -13.59 12.37
N THR A 40 5.89 -12.64 11.41
CA THR A 40 6.36 -12.91 10.05
C THR A 40 7.89 -12.88 9.97
N THR A 41 8.44 -13.18 8.80
CA THR A 41 9.84 -12.90 8.48
C THR A 41 10.09 -11.37 8.47
N HIS A 42 11.35 -10.96 8.54
CA HIS A 42 11.78 -9.61 8.93
C HIS A 42 11.89 -8.62 7.76
N GLY A 43 11.37 -8.98 6.58
CA GLY A 43 11.45 -8.12 5.40
C GLY A 43 10.80 -6.75 5.60
N SER A 44 11.44 -5.73 5.02
CA SER A 44 10.99 -4.35 5.01
C SER A 44 11.60 -3.58 3.85
N ILE A 45 11.48 -2.25 3.87
CA ILE A 45 11.98 -1.34 2.85
C ILE A 45 12.86 -0.27 3.47
N LYS A 46 13.73 0.32 2.65
CA LYS A 46 14.52 1.49 3.00
C LYS A 46 14.53 2.46 1.82
N VAL A 47 14.35 3.74 2.10
CA VAL A 47 14.56 4.77 1.09
C VAL A 47 16.05 4.94 0.82
N SER A 48 16.44 4.88 -0.46
CA SER A 48 17.83 5.09 -0.91
C SER A 48 17.97 6.30 -1.84
N GLY A 49 16.84 6.90 -2.25
CA GLY A 49 16.83 8.05 -3.14
C GLY A 49 15.41 8.53 -3.44
N LYS A 50 15.26 9.33 -4.47
CA LYS A 50 13.95 9.79 -4.93
C LYS A 50 13.08 8.62 -5.36
N ILE A 51 11.86 8.52 -4.82
CA ILE A 51 10.89 7.48 -5.15
C ILE A 51 10.28 7.80 -6.52
N SER A 52 10.27 6.79 -7.42
CA SER A 52 9.57 6.89 -8.71
C SER A 52 9.12 5.52 -9.22
N GLY A 53 8.17 5.49 -10.17
CA GLY A 53 7.42 4.27 -10.51
C GLY A 53 7.64 3.74 -11.94
N GLU A 54 8.58 4.28 -12.70
CA GLU A 54 8.80 3.92 -14.10
C GLU A 54 9.29 2.47 -14.25
N ASN A 55 8.75 1.78 -15.26
CA ASN A 55 9.11 0.39 -15.57
C ASN A 55 8.88 -0.59 -14.42
N HIS A 56 7.81 -0.40 -13.68
CA HIS A 56 7.50 -1.22 -12.51
C HIS A 56 7.26 -2.69 -12.88
N PRO A 57 7.87 -3.67 -12.17
CA PRO A 57 7.79 -5.09 -12.52
C PRO A 57 6.35 -5.64 -12.60
N PHE A 58 5.42 -5.08 -11.83
CA PHE A 58 4.03 -5.52 -11.82
C PHE A 58 3.29 -5.26 -13.13
N VAL A 59 3.81 -4.40 -14.00
CA VAL A 59 3.28 -4.23 -15.37
C VAL A 59 3.46 -5.53 -16.16
N GLU A 60 4.61 -6.18 -16.06
CA GLU A 60 4.85 -7.48 -16.72
C GLU A 60 4.04 -8.61 -16.05
N HIS A 61 3.86 -8.56 -14.73
CA HIS A 61 3.00 -9.51 -14.03
C HIS A 61 1.54 -9.40 -14.51
N TYR A 62 1.04 -8.17 -14.67
CA TYR A 62 -0.29 -7.94 -15.23
C TYR A 62 -0.43 -8.45 -16.65
N LYS A 63 0.53 -8.19 -17.53
CA LYS A 63 0.52 -8.70 -18.92
C LYS A 63 0.38 -10.22 -18.98
N PHE A 64 1.00 -10.94 -18.03
CA PHE A 64 0.85 -12.37 -17.93
C PHE A 64 -0.58 -12.77 -17.58
N VAL A 65 -1.18 -12.17 -16.55
CA VAL A 65 -2.56 -12.48 -16.12
C VAL A 65 -3.57 -12.12 -17.21
N LYS A 66 -3.34 -11.01 -17.91
CA LYS A 66 -4.21 -10.53 -18.98
C LYS A 66 -4.42 -11.53 -20.11
N GLN A 67 -3.47 -12.44 -20.35
CA GLN A 67 -3.62 -13.49 -21.38
C GLN A 67 -4.75 -14.48 -21.10
N PHE A 68 -5.27 -14.50 -19.86
CA PHE A 68 -6.32 -15.40 -19.41
C PHE A 68 -7.68 -14.69 -19.31
N GLU A 69 -7.80 -13.44 -19.78
CA GLU A 69 -9.08 -12.77 -19.92
C GLU A 69 -9.95 -13.45 -20.96
N ASP A 70 -11.25 -13.49 -20.68
CA ASP A 70 -12.28 -13.97 -21.62
C ASP A 70 -13.56 -13.14 -21.48
N GLU A 71 -14.62 -13.55 -22.14
CA GLU A 71 -15.93 -12.87 -22.08
C GLU A 71 -16.57 -12.85 -20.68
N ASN A 72 -16.13 -13.69 -19.76
CA ASN A 72 -16.69 -13.87 -18.41
C ASN A 72 -15.76 -13.33 -17.30
N CYS A 73 -14.48 -13.10 -17.60
CA CYS A 73 -13.53 -12.65 -16.61
C CYS A 73 -12.52 -11.63 -17.13
N ILE A 74 -12.20 -10.66 -16.28
CA ILE A 74 -11.22 -9.61 -16.53
C ILE A 74 -10.02 -9.75 -15.60
N ALA A 75 -8.83 -9.40 -16.08
CA ALA A 75 -7.65 -9.32 -15.23
C ALA A 75 -7.74 -8.11 -14.30
N ARG A 76 -7.42 -8.35 -13.03
CA ARG A 76 -7.30 -7.33 -11.99
C ARG A 76 -5.85 -7.31 -11.48
N GLN A 77 -5.28 -6.12 -11.36
CA GLN A 77 -4.02 -5.94 -10.64
C GLN A 77 -4.31 -5.59 -9.18
N THR A 78 -3.75 -6.38 -8.26
CA THR A 78 -3.73 -6.04 -6.82
C THR A 78 -2.40 -5.41 -6.47
N MET A 79 -2.41 -4.34 -5.68
CA MET A 79 -1.21 -3.66 -5.20
C MET A 79 -1.51 -2.93 -3.88
N PRO A 80 -0.51 -2.77 -2.99
CA PRO A 80 -0.73 -2.01 -1.76
C PRO A 80 -1.15 -0.57 -2.06
N ALA A 81 -1.98 0.01 -1.20
CA ALA A 81 -2.35 1.42 -1.30
C ALA A 81 -1.14 2.34 -1.03
N PRO A 82 -1.14 3.58 -1.54
CA PRO A 82 -0.10 4.57 -1.23
C PRO A 82 0.11 4.80 0.26
N ALA A 83 -0.97 4.82 1.05
CA ALA A 83 -0.91 4.91 2.51
C ALA A 83 -0.14 3.74 3.15
N GLN A 84 -0.25 2.53 2.57
CA GLN A 84 0.50 1.37 3.05
C GLN A 84 2.01 1.53 2.85
N LEU A 85 2.44 2.15 1.73
CA LEU A 85 3.84 2.49 1.52
C LEU A 85 4.32 3.53 2.54
N LEU A 86 3.54 4.59 2.77
CA LEU A 86 3.89 5.60 3.75
C LEU A 86 4.03 5.00 5.16
N ALA A 87 3.11 4.13 5.56
CA ALA A 87 3.17 3.44 6.85
C ALA A 87 4.44 2.58 6.98
N GLU A 88 4.86 1.88 5.92
CA GLU A 88 6.07 1.07 5.92
C GLU A 88 7.35 1.92 5.97
N LEU A 89 7.36 3.09 5.31
CA LEU A 89 8.47 4.05 5.35
C LEU A 89 8.71 4.63 6.76
N TYR A 90 7.71 4.57 7.62
CA TYR A 90 7.80 5.03 9.02
C TYR A 90 7.74 3.88 10.03
N ARG A 91 7.80 2.64 9.56
CA ARG A 91 7.86 1.49 10.44
C ARG A 91 9.19 1.44 11.18
N GLU A 92 9.14 1.42 12.52
CA GLU A 92 10.33 1.30 13.38
C GLU A 92 11.41 2.34 13.02
N GLU A 93 12.64 1.88 12.78
CA GLU A 93 13.79 2.74 12.44
C GLU A 93 13.80 3.27 11.01
N ASN A 94 12.93 2.75 10.14
CA ASN A 94 12.81 3.25 8.75
C ASN A 94 12.52 4.76 8.73
N GLY A 95 11.75 5.27 9.69
CA GLY A 95 11.39 6.68 9.78
C GLY A 95 12.61 7.61 9.80
N LYS A 96 13.66 7.26 10.57
CA LYS A 96 14.90 8.07 10.63
C LYS A 96 15.58 8.16 9.27
N ASN A 97 15.60 7.05 8.53
CA ASN A 97 16.16 7.03 7.19
C ASN A 97 15.31 7.82 6.21
N THR A 98 13.99 7.67 6.32
CA THR A 98 13.02 8.40 5.48
C THR A 98 13.19 9.91 5.66
N ASP A 99 13.22 10.41 6.89
CA ASP A 99 13.40 11.84 7.19
C ASP A 99 14.77 12.37 6.73
N ALA A 100 15.81 11.54 6.74
CA ALA A 100 17.13 11.93 6.26
C ALA A 100 17.18 12.14 4.74
N ILE A 101 16.44 11.35 3.97
CA ILE A 101 16.36 11.46 2.51
C ILE A 101 15.26 12.46 2.08
N TYR A 102 14.15 12.50 2.82
CA TYR A 102 13.02 13.39 2.62
C TYR A 102 12.79 14.30 3.83
N PRO A 103 13.61 15.34 4.01
CA PRO A 103 13.41 16.31 5.10
C PRO A 103 12.13 17.15 4.92
N ASP A 104 11.60 17.23 3.70
CA ASP A 104 10.29 17.79 3.39
C ASP A 104 9.28 16.67 3.24
N HIS A 105 8.43 16.50 4.26
CA HIS A 105 7.39 15.48 4.28
C HIS A 105 6.37 15.65 3.14
N GLU A 106 6.04 16.89 2.77
CA GLU A 106 5.14 17.13 1.64
C GLU A 106 5.75 16.63 0.32
N GLN A 107 7.05 16.81 0.13
CA GLN A 107 7.74 16.27 -1.06
C GLN A 107 7.70 14.74 -1.09
N LEU A 108 7.80 14.06 0.07
CA LEU A 108 7.64 12.61 0.16
C LEU A 108 6.24 12.18 -0.32
N LEU A 109 5.17 12.83 0.17
CA LEU A 109 3.81 12.51 -0.24
C LEU A 109 3.60 12.72 -1.75
N GLN A 110 4.14 13.81 -2.31
CA GLN A 110 4.05 14.09 -3.75
C GLN A 110 4.80 13.06 -4.59
N ASP A 111 6.00 12.65 -4.17
CA ASP A 111 6.79 11.66 -4.91
C ASP A 111 6.16 10.26 -4.84
N ILE A 112 5.63 9.85 -3.69
CA ILE A 112 4.85 8.61 -3.57
C ILE A 112 3.64 8.65 -4.52
N ALA A 113 2.84 9.71 -4.46
CA ALA A 113 1.66 9.84 -5.31
C ALA A 113 2.02 9.84 -6.80
N ALA A 114 3.10 10.51 -7.19
CA ALA A 114 3.59 10.53 -8.57
C ALA A 114 4.06 9.14 -9.03
N ALA A 115 4.77 8.40 -8.16
CA ALA A 115 5.21 7.04 -8.46
C ALA A 115 4.03 6.09 -8.72
N TYR A 116 3.00 6.15 -7.86
CA TYR A 116 1.77 5.38 -8.06
C TYR A 116 1.02 5.78 -9.34
N ARG A 117 0.91 7.09 -9.64
CA ARG A 117 0.31 7.54 -10.91
C ARG A 117 1.05 6.98 -12.12
N THR A 118 2.37 6.94 -12.09
CA THR A 118 3.18 6.35 -13.16
C THR A 118 2.85 4.87 -13.35
N VAL A 119 2.84 4.07 -12.28
CA VAL A 119 2.48 2.65 -12.34
C VAL A 119 1.05 2.45 -12.86
N ILE A 120 0.09 3.25 -12.39
CA ILE A 120 -1.31 3.21 -12.86
C ILE A 120 -1.40 3.50 -14.36
N GLN A 121 -0.67 4.50 -14.86
CA GLN A 121 -0.63 4.83 -16.29
C GLN A 121 0.01 3.73 -17.12
N GLU A 122 1.12 3.15 -16.66
CA GLU A 122 1.78 2.03 -17.34
C GLU A 122 0.88 0.78 -17.39
N LEU A 123 0.21 0.44 -16.29
CA LEU A 123 -0.79 -0.63 -16.24
C LEU A 123 -1.94 -0.36 -17.21
N TYR A 124 -2.46 0.87 -17.23
CA TYR A 124 -3.53 1.25 -18.14
C TYR A 124 -3.09 1.14 -19.62
N ALA A 125 -1.86 1.57 -19.93
CA ALA A 125 -1.31 1.50 -21.28
C ALA A 125 -1.21 0.07 -21.83
N VAL A 126 -0.98 -0.93 -20.95
CA VAL A 126 -0.97 -2.35 -21.34
C VAL A 126 -2.36 -3.01 -21.23
N GLY A 127 -3.42 -2.21 -21.05
CA GLY A 127 -4.80 -2.64 -21.11
C GLY A 127 -5.43 -2.98 -19.76
N CYS A 128 -4.81 -2.64 -18.62
CA CYS A 128 -5.46 -2.78 -17.31
C CYS A 128 -6.66 -1.83 -17.21
N ARG A 129 -7.79 -2.36 -16.74
CA ARG A 129 -9.01 -1.60 -16.50
C ARG A 129 -9.58 -1.83 -15.10
N ASN A 130 -8.91 -2.64 -14.29
CA ASN A 130 -9.35 -2.95 -12.94
C ASN A 130 -8.13 -3.09 -12.02
N ILE A 131 -8.03 -2.20 -11.03
CA ILE A 131 -7.00 -2.21 -10.00
C ILE A 131 -7.68 -2.34 -8.64
N GLN A 132 -7.08 -3.08 -7.73
CA GLN A 132 -7.46 -3.12 -6.33
C GLN A 132 -6.30 -2.62 -5.49
N PHE A 133 -6.55 -1.56 -4.72
CA PHE A 133 -5.67 -1.17 -3.63
C PHE A 133 -5.94 -2.05 -2.41
N ASP A 134 -4.91 -2.69 -1.92
CA ASP A 134 -4.95 -3.46 -0.67
C ASP A 134 -4.40 -2.57 0.45
N ASP A 135 -5.26 -2.25 1.42
CA ASP A 135 -5.00 -1.23 2.43
C ASP A 135 -5.32 -1.74 3.84
N CYS A 136 -4.28 -2.21 4.53
CA CYS A 136 -4.37 -2.62 5.92
C CYS A 136 -4.33 -1.43 6.90
N THR A 137 -3.96 -0.22 6.44
CA THR A 137 -3.81 0.95 7.31
C THR A 137 -5.13 1.33 7.98
N TRP A 138 -6.25 1.19 7.28
CA TRP A 138 -7.59 1.45 7.84
C TRP A 138 -7.95 0.49 8.97
N GLY A 139 -7.57 -0.78 8.83
CA GLY A 139 -7.73 -1.77 9.90
C GLY A 139 -6.86 -1.44 11.11
N MET A 140 -5.63 -1.03 10.87
CA MET A 140 -4.67 -0.63 11.92
C MET A 140 -5.16 0.61 12.69
N ILE A 141 -5.61 1.66 12.00
CA ILE A 141 -6.14 2.88 12.64
C ILE A 141 -7.39 2.55 13.50
N GLY A 142 -8.18 1.57 13.10
CA GLY A 142 -9.35 1.09 13.85
C GLY A 142 -8.98 0.31 15.12
N ASP A 143 -7.73 -0.14 15.27
CA ASP A 143 -7.28 -0.97 16.39
C ASP A 143 -7.10 -0.15 17.68
N PRO A 144 -7.69 -0.56 18.82
CA PRO A 144 -7.55 0.15 20.08
C PRO A 144 -6.11 0.28 20.59
N ASN A 145 -5.24 -0.69 20.32
CA ASN A 145 -3.84 -0.64 20.73
C ASN A 145 -3.09 0.44 19.94
N TYR A 146 -3.33 0.50 18.63
CA TYR A 146 -2.73 1.55 17.79
C TYR A 146 -3.26 2.94 18.18
N GLN A 147 -4.55 3.08 18.48
CA GLN A 147 -5.12 4.34 18.97
C GLN A 147 -4.52 4.77 20.32
N ASN A 148 -4.21 3.83 21.20
CA ASN A 148 -3.53 4.14 22.46
C ASN A 148 -2.08 4.59 22.21
N PHE A 149 -1.36 3.93 21.31
CA PHE A 149 -0.01 4.36 20.89
C PHE A 149 -0.05 5.80 20.33
N LEU A 150 -1.02 6.13 19.47
CA LEU A 150 -1.16 7.49 18.95
C LEU A 150 -1.41 8.53 20.05
N LYS A 151 -2.21 8.18 21.07
CA LYS A 151 -2.44 9.06 22.23
C LYS A 151 -1.16 9.30 23.04
N GLU A 152 -0.33 8.25 23.23
CA GLU A 152 0.95 8.36 23.94
C GLU A 152 1.96 9.25 23.19
N THR A 153 1.91 9.25 21.87
CA THR A 153 2.72 10.13 21.00
C THR A 153 2.09 11.50 20.75
N ASN A 154 0.94 11.81 21.41
CA ASN A 154 0.17 13.04 21.22
C ASN A 154 -0.24 13.26 19.74
N THR A 155 -0.51 12.19 19.02
CA THR A 155 -0.97 12.21 17.63
C THR A 155 -2.46 11.92 17.59
N LYS A 156 -3.22 12.69 16.82
CA LYS A 156 -4.66 12.46 16.66
C LYS A 156 -4.91 11.42 15.59
N VAL A 157 -5.84 10.51 15.86
CA VAL A 157 -6.28 9.47 14.90
C VAL A 157 -6.80 10.10 13.61
N GLU A 158 -7.56 11.20 13.74
CA GLU A 158 -8.13 11.91 12.61
C GLU A 158 -7.06 12.53 11.68
N ASP A 159 -5.96 13.01 12.26
CA ASP A 159 -4.85 13.60 11.48
C ASP A 159 -4.16 12.52 10.63
N VAL A 160 -3.90 11.33 11.21
CA VAL A 160 -3.34 10.19 10.49
C VAL A 160 -4.29 9.70 9.39
N ALA A 161 -5.56 9.55 9.71
CA ALA A 161 -6.58 9.11 8.76
C ALA A 161 -6.74 10.11 7.60
N ALA A 162 -6.71 11.42 7.89
CA ALA A 162 -6.79 12.47 6.88
C ALA A 162 -5.55 12.48 5.96
N GLU A 163 -4.36 12.24 6.49
CA GLU A 163 -3.14 12.14 5.69
C GLU A 163 -3.17 10.94 4.76
N TYR A 164 -3.57 9.77 5.24
CA TYR A 164 -3.70 8.56 4.43
C TYR A 164 -4.74 8.71 3.33
N LEU A 165 -5.92 9.27 3.65
CA LEU A 165 -6.94 9.61 2.65
C LEU A 165 -6.37 10.56 1.59
N ARG A 166 -5.71 11.64 2.03
CA ARG A 166 -5.12 12.62 1.13
C ARG A 166 -4.11 11.97 0.18
N LEU A 167 -3.20 11.14 0.70
CA LEU A 167 -2.17 10.48 -0.09
C LEU A 167 -2.78 9.51 -1.11
N ASN A 168 -3.75 8.68 -0.68
CA ASN A 168 -4.45 7.78 -1.58
C ASN A 168 -5.14 8.56 -2.71
N ASN A 169 -5.82 9.67 -2.40
CA ASN A 169 -6.49 10.50 -3.40
C ASN A 169 -5.51 11.23 -4.33
N LEU A 170 -4.36 11.73 -3.82
CA LEU A 170 -3.30 12.31 -4.67
C LEU A 170 -2.78 11.30 -5.71
N ALA A 171 -2.65 10.04 -5.35
CA ALA A 171 -2.24 8.99 -6.27
C ALA A 171 -3.30 8.68 -7.34
N LEU A 172 -4.56 9.01 -7.09
CA LEU A 172 -5.68 8.81 -8.01
C LEU A 172 -5.99 10.03 -8.89
N GLU A 173 -5.30 11.15 -8.67
CA GLU A 173 -5.48 12.33 -9.51
C GLU A 173 -5.17 12.03 -10.98
N ASN A 174 -6.04 12.52 -11.87
CA ASN A 174 -5.92 12.30 -13.32
C ASN A 174 -5.88 10.83 -13.73
N ARG A 175 -6.51 9.93 -12.95
CA ARG A 175 -6.65 8.53 -13.34
C ARG A 175 -7.30 8.43 -14.72
N PRO A 176 -6.88 7.45 -15.55
CA PRO A 176 -7.47 7.26 -16.87
C PRO A 176 -8.97 6.99 -16.82
N GLU A 177 -9.69 7.54 -17.77
CA GLU A 177 -11.13 7.27 -17.93
C GLU A 177 -11.38 5.78 -18.19
N GLY A 178 -12.41 5.22 -17.58
CA GLY A 178 -12.76 3.80 -17.70
C GLY A 178 -11.88 2.85 -16.87
N LEU A 179 -10.94 3.37 -16.06
CA LEU A 179 -10.24 2.57 -15.08
C LEU A 179 -11.03 2.52 -13.76
N THR A 180 -11.40 1.31 -13.35
CA THR A 180 -12.01 1.05 -12.05
C THR A 180 -10.91 0.78 -11.02
N ILE A 181 -10.92 1.53 -9.92
CA ILE A 181 -10.04 1.29 -8.76
C ILE A 181 -10.93 1.03 -7.55
N THR A 182 -10.66 -0.04 -6.84
CA THR A 182 -11.38 -0.44 -5.62
C THR A 182 -10.40 -0.54 -4.47
N THR A 183 -10.88 -0.36 -3.25
CA THR A 183 -10.09 -0.55 -2.03
C THR A 183 -10.54 -1.81 -1.30
N HIS A 184 -9.61 -2.70 -1.01
CA HIS A 184 -9.77 -3.80 -0.08
C HIS A 184 -9.22 -3.38 1.28
N VAL A 185 -10.03 -3.53 2.32
CA VAL A 185 -9.63 -3.23 3.70
C VAL A 185 -9.47 -4.53 4.47
N CYS A 186 -8.29 -4.74 5.02
CA CYS A 186 -7.91 -5.96 5.71
C CYS A 186 -7.48 -5.67 7.16
N ARG A 187 -7.57 -6.67 8.01
CA ARG A 187 -7.02 -6.66 9.38
C ARG A 187 -5.81 -7.58 9.53
N GLY A 188 -5.27 -8.03 8.42
CA GLY A 188 -4.21 -9.03 8.36
C GLY A 188 -4.76 -10.46 8.35
N ASN A 189 -4.03 -11.33 7.67
CA ASN A 189 -4.26 -12.77 7.70
C ASN A 189 -2.91 -13.47 7.47
N TYR A 190 -2.38 -14.07 8.53
CA TYR A 190 -1.15 -14.84 8.49
C TYR A 190 -1.35 -16.09 9.33
N HIS A 191 -1.17 -17.28 8.76
CA HIS A 191 -1.42 -18.57 9.39
C HIS A 191 -2.77 -18.67 10.13
N SER A 192 -3.82 -18.07 9.55
CA SER A 192 -5.17 -18.00 10.13
C SER A 192 -5.29 -17.10 11.37
N THR A 193 -4.33 -16.20 11.60
CA THR A 193 -4.38 -15.17 12.64
C THR A 193 -4.55 -13.78 12.03
N TRP A 194 -4.83 -12.77 12.84
CA TRP A 194 -5.02 -11.38 12.43
C TRP A 194 -4.01 -10.46 13.10
N ALA A 195 -3.74 -9.31 12.49
CA ALA A 195 -2.81 -8.31 13.01
C ALA A 195 -3.52 -7.21 13.80
N SER A 196 -4.73 -6.82 13.40
CA SER A 196 -5.49 -5.74 14.05
C SER A 196 -6.93 -6.15 14.29
N GLU A 197 -7.56 -5.53 15.28
CA GLU A 197 -8.98 -5.74 15.61
C GLU A 197 -9.68 -4.39 15.87
N GLY A 198 -10.97 -4.40 16.18
CA GLY A 198 -11.75 -3.19 16.37
C GLY A 198 -12.85 -3.03 15.33
N ASP A 199 -13.56 -1.92 15.36
CA ASP A 199 -14.59 -1.57 14.39
C ASP A 199 -14.07 -0.55 13.34
N TYR A 200 -14.92 -0.22 12.37
CA TYR A 200 -14.57 0.76 11.34
C TYR A 200 -15.22 2.14 11.57
N PHE A 201 -15.91 2.38 12.67
CA PHE A 201 -16.61 3.64 12.88
C PHE A 201 -15.69 4.86 12.85
N THR A 202 -14.51 4.72 13.45
CA THR A 202 -13.49 5.80 13.47
C THR A 202 -12.98 6.14 12.08
N VAL A 203 -12.78 5.15 11.21
CA VAL A 203 -12.15 5.31 9.91
C VAL A 203 -13.17 5.45 8.76
N ALA A 204 -14.41 5.04 8.96
CA ALA A 204 -15.42 5.04 7.90
C ALA A 204 -15.61 6.41 7.22
N PRO A 205 -15.62 7.55 7.92
CA PRO A 205 -15.77 8.86 7.28
C PRO A 205 -14.63 9.17 6.29
N PHE A 206 -13.42 8.70 6.57
CA PHE A 206 -12.25 8.88 5.69
C PHE A 206 -12.24 7.83 4.58
N LEU A 207 -12.37 6.56 4.92
CA LEU A 207 -12.38 5.47 3.97
C LEU A 207 -13.46 5.64 2.87
N LEU A 208 -14.65 6.09 3.23
CA LEU A 208 -15.74 6.30 2.29
C LEU A 208 -15.64 7.62 1.51
N ALA A 209 -14.66 8.47 1.80
CA ALA A 209 -14.34 9.69 1.07
C ALA A 209 -13.20 9.50 0.05
N GLN A 210 -12.67 8.30 -0.06
CA GLN A 210 -11.61 7.93 -1.00
C GLN A 210 -12.11 7.84 -2.45
#